data_e6b1ea2a8275fe25118ebd49e880b009
#
_entry.id   e6b1ea2a8275fe25118ebd49e880b009
#
_cell.length_a   1.000
_cell.length_b   1.000
_cell.length_c   1.000
_cell.angle_alpha   90.00
_cell.angle_beta   90.00
_cell.angle_gamma   90.00
#
_symmetry.space_group_name_H-M   'P 1'
#
loop_
_entity.id
_entity.type
_entity.pdbx_description
1 polymer ?
#
loop_
_entity_poly.entity_id
_entity_poly.type
_entity_poly.pdbx_seq_one_letter_code
_entity_poly.pdbx_strand_id
1 'polypeptide(L)'
;MIYFDTSLLVKIYVPEEGSERIISFIENNNSVLFFNQIQEFELTNALSLKLFRKEISRIQYEHTKSKLAKDLSLNRIRRVMLDWIEVMTSATLLSQKHTSSIGCRTLDILHVAAATQGKFRYFLTNDPRQMTLAEKAGIITKWPKID
;
A
#
# COMPACT_ATOMS: atom_id res chain seq x y z
N MET A 1 -10.03 -4.11 8.48
CA MET A 1 -9.36 -3.19 7.54
C MET A 1 -8.28 -3.95 6.79
N ILE A 2 -8.08 -3.61 5.51
CA ILE A 2 -7.08 -4.19 4.61
C ILE A 2 -6.06 -3.12 4.28
N TYR A 3 -4.78 -3.41 4.48
CA TYR A 3 -3.66 -2.59 4.04
C TYR A 3 -3.20 -3.08 2.67
N PHE A 4 -3.19 -2.19 1.71
CA PHE A 4 -2.63 -2.46 0.39
C PHE A 4 -1.23 -1.85 0.31
N ASP A 5 -0.24 -2.64 -0.02
CA ASP A 5 1.08 -2.10 -0.38
C ASP A 5 0.96 -1.12 -1.55
N THR A 6 1.85 -0.12 -1.60
CA THR A 6 1.78 0.93 -2.61
C THR A 6 1.88 0.39 -4.03
N SER A 7 2.60 -0.70 -4.26
CA SER A 7 2.67 -1.35 -5.57
C SER A 7 1.29 -1.84 -6.07
N LEU A 8 0.41 -2.26 -5.16
CA LEU A 8 -0.97 -2.63 -5.48
C LEU A 8 -1.84 -1.39 -5.69
N LEU A 9 -1.62 -0.31 -4.93
CA LEU A 9 -2.34 0.96 -5.12
C LEU A 9 -2.03 1.59 -6.48
N VAL A 10 -0.78 1.54 -6.94
CA VAL A 10 -0.40 2.01 -8.28
C VAL A 10 -1.25 1.32 -9.35
N LYS A 11 -1.46 0.00 -9.24
CA LYS A 11 -2.24 -0.80 -10.19
C LYS A 11 -3.72 -0.44 -10.26
N ILE A 12 -4.27 0.19 -9.22
CA ILE A 12 -5.65 0.71 -9.24
C ILE A 12 -5.78 1.95 -10.13
N TYR A 13 -4.71 2.73 -10.21
CA TYR A 13 -4.70 4.03 -10.89
C TYR A 13 -4.04 4.01 -12.25
N VAL A 14 -3.06 3.14 -12.45
CA VAL A 14 -2.34 2.96 -13.72
C VAL A 14 -2.55 1.52 -14.17
N PRO A 15 -3.30 1.30 -15.27
CA PRO A 15 -3.53 -0.03 -15.80
C PRO A 15 -2.21 -0.72 -16.14
N GLU A 16 -1.97 -1.86 -15.52
CA GLU A 16 -0.81 -2.74 -15.76
C GLU A 16 -1.20 -4.19 -15.42
N GLU A 17 -0.30 -5.13 -15.62
CA GLU A 17 -0.56 -6.55 -15.34
C GLU A 17 -1.03 -6.75 -13.88
N GLY A 18 -2.15 -7.44 -13.71
CA GLY A 18 -2.78 -7.72 -12.41
C GLY A 18 -3.70 -6.61 -11.88
N SER A 19 -3.88 -5.47 -12.60
CA SER A 19 -4.82 -4.41 -12.21
C SER A 19 -6.26 -4.92 -12.08
N GLU A 20 -6.73 -5.71 -13.04
CA GLU A 20 -8.11 -6.25 -13.05
C GLU A 20 -8.41 -7.08 -11.80
N ARG A 21 -7.47 -7.91 -11.36
CA ARG A 21 -7.63 -8.73 -10.16
C ARG A 21 -7.84 -7.87 -8.91
N ILE A 22 -7.08 -6.78 -8.78
CA ILE A 22 -7.16 -5.89 -7.62
C ILE A 22 -8.46 -5.11 -7.63
N ILE A 23 -8.83 -4.57 -8.79
CA ILE A 23 -10.07 -3.81 -8.97
C ILE A 23 -11.28 -4.70 -8.68
N SER A 24 -11.34 -5.88 -9.29
CA SER A 24 -12.43 -6.86 -9.04
C SER A 24 -12.51 -7.25 -7.56
N PHE A 25 -11.37 -7.44 -6.89
CA PHE A 25 -11.36 -7.74 -5.46
C PHE A 25 -11.98 -6.59 -4.65
N ILE A 26 -11.61 -5.35 -4.94
CA ILE A 26 -12.13 -4.16 -4.23
C ILE A 26 -13.63 -4.00 -4.46
N GLU A 27 -14.09 -4.13 -5.69
CA GLU A 27 -15.49 -4.00 -6.08
C GLU A 27 -16.36 -5.10 -5.46
N ASN A 28 -15.94 -6.36 -5.57
CA ASN A 28 -16.70 -7.50 -5.05
C ASN A 28 -16.80 -7.51 -3.51
N ASN A 29 -15.84 -6.91 -2.82
CA ASN A 29 -15.84 -6.85 -1.35
C ASN A 29 -16.35 -5.52 -0.80
N ASN A 30 -16.80 -4.58 -1.63
CA ASN A 30 -17.10 -3.21 -1.22
C ASN A 30 -16.00 -2.62 -0.30
N SER A 31 -14.74 -2.96 -0.61
CA SER A 31 -13.61 -2.66 0.26
C SER A 31 -13.30 -1.17 0.22
N VAL A 32 -13.32 -0.55 1.40
CA VAL A 32 -12.82 0.83 1.54
C VAL A 32 -11.30 0.78 1.52
N LEU A 33 -10.70 1.54 0.63
CA LEU A 33 -9.26 1.76 0.60
C LEU A 33 -8.85 2.70 1.72
N PHE A 34 -7.79 2.36 2.41
CA PHE A 34 -7.17 3.19 3.43
C PHE A 34 -5.81 3.68 2.95
N PHE A 35 -5.48 4.90 3.32
CA PHE A 35 -4.35 5.64 2.76
C PHE A 35 -3.65 6.43 3.86
N ASN A 36 -2.37 6.20 4.06
CA ASN A 36 -1.54 6.95 4.99
C ASN A 36 -0.47 7.77 4.26
N GLN A 37 0.30 8.56 4.98
CA GLN A 37 1.28 9.47 4.41
C GLN A 37 2.40 8.76 3.62
N ILE A 38 2.83 7.56 4.04
CA ILE A 38 3.84 6.79 3.27
C ILE A 38 3.27 6.36 1.93
N GLN A 39 2.07 5.81 1.93
CA GLN A 39 1.41 5.39 0.68
C GLN A 39 1.16 6.57 -0.26
N GLU A 40 0.75 7.72 0.28
CA GLU A 40 0.56 8.96 -0.49
C GLU A 40 1.87 9.44 -1.12
N PHE A 41 2.95 9.45 -0.34
CA PHE A 41 4.27 9.82 -0.83
C PHE A 41 4.78 8.87 -1.91
N GLU A 42 4.73 7.56 -1.67
CA GLU A 42 5.21 6.57 -2.63
C GLU A 42 4.37 6.52 -3.91
N LEU A 43 3.03 6.59 -3.80
CA LEU A 43 2.16 6.64 -4.98
C LEU A 43 2.46 7.88 -5.83
N THR A 44 2.62 9.04 -5.20
CA THR A 44 2.99 10.29 -5.89
C THR A 44 4.34 10.14 -6.59
N ASN A 45 5.33 9.59 -5.90
CA ASN A 45 6.66 9.37 -6.48
C ASN A 45 6.62 8.32 -7.61
N ALA A 46 5.89 7.23 -7.44
CA ALA A 46 5.74 6.19 -8.46
C ALA A 46 5.12 6.75 -9.76
N LEU A 47 4.07 7.56 -9.65
CA LEU A 47 3.46 8.23 -10.80
C LEU A 47 4.44 9.19 -11.49
N SER A 48 5.19 9.97 -10.71
CA SER A 48 6.19 10.90 -11.23
C SER A 48 7.35 10.16 -11.94
N LEU A 49 7.79 9.02 -11.39
CA LEU A 49 8.79 8.16 -12.03
C LEU A 49 8.28 7.53 -13.32
N LYS A 50 7.02 7.08 -13.37
CA LYS A 50 6.42 6.57 -14.61
C LYS A 50 6.36 7.65 -15.69
N LEU A 51 6.03 8.89 -15.33
CA LEU A 51 6.08 10.03 -16.25
C LEU A 51 7.51 10.30 -16.72
N PHE A 52 8.49 10.36 -15.82
CA PHE A 52 9.90 10.56 -16.15
C PHE A 52 10.44 9.50 -17.11
N ARG A 53 10.07 8.24 -16.88
CA ARG A 53 10.45 7.10 -17.73
C ARG A 53 9.64 7.00 -19.02
N LYS A 54 8.70 7.92 -19.25
CA LYS A 54 7.77 7.91 -20.41
C LYS A 54 6.89 6.66 -20.50
N GLU A 55 6.66 5.97 -19.38
CA GLU A 55 5.74 4.83 -19.27
C GLU A 55 4.28 5.30 -19.30
N ILE A 56 4.02 6.54 -18.89
CA ILE A 56 2.73 7.22 -19.01
C ILE A 56 2.93 8.62 -19.64
N SER A 57 1.92 9.09 -20.34
CA SER A 57 1.90 10.45 -20.89
C SER A 57 1.57 11.49 -19.81
N ARG A 58 1.84 12.77 -20.10
CA ARG A 58 1.44 13.89 -19.21
C ARG A 58 -0.06 13.92 -18.99
N ILE A 59 -0.85 13.63 -20.02
CA ILE A 59 -2.31 13.59 -19.93
C ILE A 59 -2.76 12.48 -18.95
N GLN A 60 -2.18 11.29 -19.07
CA GLN A 60 -2.47 10.16 -18.15
C GLN A 60 -2.06 10.48 -16.72
N TYR A 61 -0.91 11.11 -16.53
CA TYR A 61 -0.44 11.55 -15.21
C TYR A 61 -1.44 12.52 -14.54
N GLU A 62 -1.84 13.59 -15.25
CA GLU A 62 -2.80 14.57 -14.70
C GLU A 62 -4.19 13.96 -14.47
N HIS A 63 -4.64 13.07 -15.38
CA HIS A 63 -5.89 12.34 -15.19
C HIS A 63 -5.85 11.46 -13.93
N THR A 64 -4.76 10.73 -13.72
CA THR A 64 -4.57 9.87 -12.54
C THR A 64 -4.57 10.68 -11.24
N LYS A 65 -3.89 11.82 -11.21
CA LYS A 65 -3.92 12.73 -10.07
C LYS A 65 -5.34 13.23 -9.77
N SER A 66 -6.07 13.64 -10.80
CA SER A 66 -7.45 14.10 -10.66
C SER A 66 -8.37 13.00 -10.14
N LYS A 67 -8.21 11.76 -10.63
CA LYS A 67 -8.96 10.59 -10.15
C LYS A 67 -8.67 10.32 -8.68
N LEU A 68 -7.41 10.33 -8.26
CA LEU A 68 -7.03 10.14 -6.86
C LEU A 68 -7.64 11.22 -5.96
N ALA A 69 -7.56 12.49 -6.36
CA ALA A 69 -8.16 13.61 -5.62
C ALA A 69 -9.68 13.45 -5.49
N LYS A 70 -10.35 13.03 -6.56
CA LYS A 70 -11.79 12.74 -6.57
C LYS A 70 -12.15 11.59 -5.63
N ASP A 71 -11.39 10.50 -5.65
CA ASP A 71 -11.65 9.33 -4.78
C ASP A 71 -11.45 9.67 -3.30
N LEU A 72 -10.49 10.54 -2.97
CA LEU A 72 -10.31 11.09 -1.63
C LEU A 72 -11.50 11.98 -1.23
N SER A 73 -11.95 12.87 -2.12
CA SER A 73 -13.08 13.78 -1.84
C SER A 73 -14.41 13.04 -1.65
N LEU A 74 -14.58 11.91 -2.31
CA LEU A 74 -15.77 11.05 -2.22
C LEU A 74 -15.67 9.98 -1.11
N ASN A 75 -14.61 10.00 -0.29
CA ASN A 75 -14.34 9.00 0.75
C ASN A 75 -14.29 7.55 0.23
N ARG A 76 -13.99 7.34 -1.05
CA ARG A 76 -13.66 6.01 -1.61
C ARG A 76 -12.32 5.52 -1.11
N ILE A 77 -11.43 6.47 -0.82
CA ILE A 77 -10.18 6.27 -0.09
C ILE A 77 -10.27 7.10 1.19
N ARG A 78 -9.96 6.48 2.32
CA ARG A 78 -9.97 7.14 3.63
C ARG A 78 -8.55 7.32 4.14
N ARG A 79 -8.22 8.55 4.55
CA ARG A 79 -6.96 8.80 5.23
C ARG A 79 -6.96 8.18 6.63
N VAL A 80 -5.88 7.47 6.94
CA VAL A 80 -5.60 6.96 8.29
C VAL A 80 -4.51 7.82 8.89
N MET A 81 -4.84 8.45 10.01
CA MET A 81 -3.87 9.18 10.81
C MET A 81 -3.12 8.19 11.71
N LEU A 82 -1.80 8.18 11.60
CA LEU A 82 -0.91 7.32 12.38
C LEU A 82 -0.02 8.19 13.26
N ASP A 83 0.30 7.68 14.44
CA ASP A 83 1.40 8.23 15.24
C ASP A 83 2.73 7.77 14.63
N TRP A 84 3.40 8.70 13.94
CA TRP A 84 4.64 8.38 13.23
C TRP A 84 5.82 8.10 14.16
N ILE A 85 5.80 8.59 15.40
CA ILE A 85 6.81 8.25 16.40
C ILE A 85 6.67 6.76 16.73
N GLU A 86 5.47 6.30 16.98
CA GLU A 86 5.18 4.90 17.24
C GLU A 86 5.44 4.01 16.02
N VAL A 87 5.11 4.46 14.81
CA VAL A 87 5.43 3.73 13.57
C VAL A 87 6.93 3.55 13.43
N MET A 88 7.74 4.61 13.63
CA MET A 88 9.20 4.55 13.51
C MET A 88 9.81 3.67 14.60
N THR A 89 9.30 3.74 15.82
CA THR A 89 9.72 2.86 16.93
C THR A 89 9.44 1.40 16.59
N SER A 90 8.24 1.09 16.14
CA SER A 90 7.84 -0.25 15.70
C SER A 90 8.70 -0.74 14.53
N ALA A 91 8.95 0.10 13.53
CA ALA A 91 9.79 -0.23 12.38
C ALA A 91 11.23 -0.56 12.81
N THR A 92 11.79 0.19 13.76
CA THR A 92 13.13 -0.07 14.30
C THR A 92 13.19 -1.44 14.98
N LEU A 93 12.19 -1.79 15.79
CA LEU A 93 12.12 -3.09 16.47
C LEU A 93 11.95 -4.24 15.45
N LEU A 94 11.09 -4.08 14.44
CA LEU A 94 10.94 -5.07 13.37
C LEU A 94 12.25 -5.26 12.60
N SER A 95 12.95 -4.17 12.30
CA SER A 95 14.25 -4.21 11.62
C SER A 95 15.29 -4.99 12.44
N GLN A 96 15.46 -4.64 13.71
CA GLN A 96 16.40 -5.31 14.60
C GLN A 96 16.15 -6.81 14.70
N LYS A 97 14.88 -7.20 14.75
CA LYS A 97 14.48 -8.60 14.96
C LYS A 97 14.52 -9.44 13.68
N HIS A 98 14.23 -8.86 12.52
CA HIS A 98 13.91 -9.63 11.33
C HIS A 98 14.74 -9.31 10.08
N THR A 99 15.34 -8.10 9.97
CA THR A 99 16.01 -7.73 8.72
C THR A 99 17.17 -8.65 8.35
N SER A 100 17.97 -9.08 9.33
CA SER A 100 19.09 -9.98 9.09
C SER A 100 18.69 -11.35 8.53
N SER A 101 17.46 -11.78 8.77
CA SER A 101 16.96 -13.09 8.31
C SER A 101 16.06 -13.01 7.06
N ILE A 102 15.36 -11.88 6.86
CA ILE A 102 14.38 -11.73 5.77
C ILE A 102 14.93 -10.83 4.65
N GLY A 103 15.77 -9.84 4.99
CA GLY A 103 16.35 -8.92 4.00
C GLY A 103 15.36 -7.86 3.49
N CYS A 104 14.39 -7.43 4.31
CA CYS A 104 13.45 -6.36 3.97
C CYS A 104 14.16 -5.01 3.82
N ARG A 105 13.66 -4.18 2.90
CA ARG A 105 14.12 -2.80 2.73
C ARG A 105 13.42 -1.89 3.73
N THR A 106 13.98 -0.70 3.94
CA THR A 106 13.47 0.28 4.91
C THR A 106 11.98 0.61 4.70
N LEU A 107 11.55 0.86 3.46
CA LEU A 107 10.13 1.18 3.19
C LEU A 107 9.22 -0.03 3.39
N ASP A 108 9.67 -1.24 3.05
CA ASP A 108 8.89 -2.47 3.30
C ASP A 108 8.59 -2.64 4.79
N ILE A 109 9.58 -2.35 5.65
CA ILE A 109 9.43 -2.40 7.11
C ILE A 109 8.49 -1.31 7.60
N LEU A 110 8.59 -0.09 7.05
CA LEU A 110 7.70 1.01 7.41
C LEU A 110 6.25 0.72 7.06
N HIS A 111 5.97 0.07 5.92
CA HIS A 111 4.61 -0.35 5.57
C HIS A 111 4.05 -1.36 6.58
N VAL A 112 4.84 -2.35 6.98
CA VAL A 112 4.39 -3.35 7.97
C VAL A 112 4.18 -2.70 9.33
N ALA A 113 5.08 -1.81 9.75
CA ALA A 113 4.93 -1.06 11.00
C ALA A 113 3.69 -0.16 10.98
N ALA A 114 3.44 0.56 9.87
CA ALA A 114 2.26 1.39 9.68
C ALA A 114 0.96 0.57 9.73
N ALA A 115 0.96 -0.60 9.08
CA ALA A 115 -0.18 -1.51 9.12
C ALA A 115 -0.45 -2.06 10.53
N THR A 116 0.60 -2.37 11.28
CA THR A 116 0.50 -2.82 12.69
C THR A 116 -0.09 -1.71 13.57
N GLN A 117 0.46 -0.50 13.51
CA GLN A 117 -0.02 0.64 14.30
C GLN A 117 -1.45 1.05 13.91
N GLY A 118 -1.78 0.98 12.64
CA GLY A 118 -3.13 1.23 12.13
C GLY A 118 -4.13 0.10 12.42
N LYS A 119 -3.70 -0.98 13.11
CA LYS A 119 -4.53 -2.15 13.46
C LYS A 119 -5.21 -2.80 12.25
N PHE A 120 -4.49 -2.87 11.15
CA PHE A 120 -4.95 -3.55 9.96
C PHE A 120 -4.93 -5.07 10.17
N ARG A 121 -6.02 -5.74 9.81
CA ARG A 121 -6.13 -7.20 9.94
C ARG A 121 -5.44 -7.94 8.79
N TYR A 122 -5.46 -7.35 7.60
CA TYR A 122 -4.89 -7.93 6.38
C TYR A 122 -3.84 -6.99 5.80
N PHE A 123 -2.77 -7.56 5.28
CA PHE A 123 -1.72 -6.87 4.56
C PHE A 123 -1.52 -7.53 3.20
N LEU A 124 -1.85 -6.82 2.13
CA LEU A 124 -1.77 -7.33 0.78
C LEU A 124 -0.59 -6.73 0.04
N THR A 125 0.28 -7.58 -0.45
CA THR A 125 1.48 -7.25 -1.22
C THR A 125 1.82 -8.39 -2.18
N ASN A 126 2.61 -8.09 -3.20
CA ASN A 126 3.24 -9.08 -4.07
C ASN A 126 4.71 -9.33 -3.70
N ASP A 127 5.29 -8.62 -2.74
CA ASP A 127 6.67 -8.85 -2.29
C ASP A 127 6.72 -9.96 -1.23
N PRO A 128 7.39 -11.11 -1.51
CA PRO A 128 7.45 -12.24 -0.57
C PRO A 128 8.14 -11.88 0.76
N ARG A 129 9.12 -10.96 0.74
CA ARG A 129 9.84 -10.55 1.96
C ARG A 129 8.94 -9.70 2.85
N GLN A 130 8.22 -8.77 2.24
CA GLN A 130 7.25 -7.93 2.94
C GLN A 130 6.09 -8.77 3.48
N MET A 131 5.62 -9.76 2.70
CA MET A 131 4.62 -10.74 3.15
C MET A 131 5.11 -11.49 4.40
N THR A 132 6.32 -12.07 4.33
CA THR A 132 6.91 -12.79 5.47
C THR A 132 7.04 -11.90 6.71
N LEU A 133 7.47 -10.64 6.55
CA LEU A 133 7.57 -9.70 7.66
C LEU A 133 6.22 -9.37 8.27
N ALA A 134 5.18 -9.16 7.44
CA ALA A 134 3.83 -8.88 7.91
C ALA A 134 3.26 -10.07 8.73
N GLU A 135 3.50 -11.30 8.29
CA GLU A 135 3.13 -12.51 9.04
C GLU A 135 3.86 -12.61 10.39
N LYS A 136 5.15 -12.27 10.42
CA LYS A 136 5.92 -12.19 11.68
C LYS A 136 5.41 -11.10 12.63
N ALA A 137 4.82 -10.04 12.09
CA ALA A 137 4.15 -8.99 12.85
C ALA A 137 2.71 -9.36 13.25
N GLY A 138 2.22 -10.55 12.92
CA GLY A 138 0.89 -11.03 13.28
C GLY A 138 -0.24 -10.56 12.36
N ILE A 139 0.08 -10.08 11.17
CA ILE A 139 -0.91 -9.62 10.19
C ILE A 139 -1.17 -10.73 9.16
N ILE A 140 -2.43 -10.91 8.76
CA ILE A 140 -2.81 -11.91 7.75
C ILE A 140 -2.45 -11.40 6.36
N THR A 141 -1.67 -12.18 5.60
CA THR A 141 -1.22 -11.80 4.24
C THR A 141 -2.00 -12.48 3.12
N LYS A 142 -2.79 -13.49 3.44
CA LYS A 142 -3.66 -14.15 2.46
C LYS A 142 -4.81 -13.22 2.05
N TRP A 143 -5.07 -13.19 0.75
CA TRP A 143 -6.25 -12.51 0.22
C TRP A 143 -7.49 -13.08 0.88
N PRO A 144 -8.36 -12.27 1.50
CA PRO A 144 -9.59 -12.78 2.07
C PRO A 144 -10.42 -13.45 0.97
N LYS A 145 -11.05 -14.58 1.30
CA LYS A 145 -12.01 -15.20 0.40
C LYS A 145 -13.19 -14.26 0.21
N ILE A 146 -13.64 -14.15 -1.01
CA ILE A 146 -14.91 -13.51 -1.38
C ILE A 146 -15.97 -14.57 -1.09
N ASP A 147 -16.81 -14.36 -0.08
CA ASP A 147 -18.00 -15.18 0.17
C ASP A 147 -19.10 -14.77 -0.80
#